data_cb90eb6adcfcd5e5a113f18bd083532a
#
_entry.id   cb90eb6adcfcd5e5a113f18bd083532a
#
_cell.length_a   1.000
_cell.length_b   1.000
_cell.length_c   1.000
_cell.angle_alpha   90.00
_cell.angle_beta   90.00
_cell.angle_gamma   90.00
#
_symmetry.space_group_name_H-M   'P 1'
#
loop_
_entity.id
_entity.type
_entity.pdbx_description
1 polymer ?
#
loop_
_entity_poly.entity_id
_entity_poly.type
_entity_poly.pdbx_seq_one_letter_code
_entity_poly.pdbx_strand_id
1 'polypeptide(L)'
;MLIATGLPWSGVMGEQINKAATSTNTGAPPFAYSWGEKPESVIKTRDVAEEVPWAAENLPVPPSSGGKYVPISLEDVQSISENEKVAKPYTISFPQGEKGVYTISVSNPNPSDDATLHLDQYSGTILSDVRFSDYGILAKAISLGISLHEGTLFGLANQIIGLIVCLGLIGLVVSSFIMWRKRKPKGKSGAPDGSKNKKAARGVFFIMMIFGVIMPLVGISIKAVYLLDRFVFVRIKPLKAWMG
;
A
#
# COMPACT_ATOMS: atom_id res chain seq x y z
N MET A 1 -9.24 -10.17 -6.14
CA MET A 1 -9.23 -9.63 -4.78
C MET A 1 -7.81 -9.22 -4.38
N LEU A 2 -6.83 -10.11 -4.24
CA LEU A 2 -5.45 -9.79 -3.83
C LEU A 2 -4.76 -8.69 -4.68
N ILE A 3 -4.99 -8.65 -5.99
CA ILE A 3 -4.45 -7.59 -6.86
C ILE A 3 -5.04 -6.22 -6.49
N ALA A 4 -6.34 -6.14 -6.27
CA ALA A 4 -7.01 -4.88 -5.95
C ALA A 4 -6.60 -4.34 -4.57
N THR A 5 -6.45 -5.23 -3.57
CA THR A 5 -6.03 -4.86 -2.22
C THR A 5 -4.53 -4.52 -2.12
N GLY A 6 -3.71 -4.96 -3.06
CA GLY A 6 -2.29 -4.60 -3.16
C GLY A 6 -2.01 -3.26 -3.89
N LEU A 7 -3.00 -2.68 -4.60
CA LEU A 7 -2.81 -1.42 -5.34
C LEU A 7 -2.40 -0.22 -4.48
N PRO A 8 -2.92 -0.02 -3.25
CA PRO A 8 -2.50 1.08 -2.38
C PRO A 8 -1.00 1.09 -2.06
N TRP A 9 -0.34 -0.08 -2.05
CA TRP A 9 1.10 -0.24 -1.80
C TRP A 9 1.98 0.03 -3.01
N SER A 10 1.40 0.14 -4.21
CA SER A 10 2.17 0.47 -5.39
C SER A 10 2.47 1.97 -5.44
N GLY A 11 3.72 2.35 -5.71
CA GLY A 11 4.17 3.74 -5.68
C GLY A 11 3.34 4.67 -6.60
N VAL A 12 2.91 4.19 -7.75
CA VAL A 12 2.14 5.00 -8.72
C VAL A 12 0.65 5.02 -8.37
N MET A 13 0.04 3.85 -8.12
CA MET A 13 -1.41 3.78 -7.85
C MET A 13 -1.74 4.22 -6.43
N GLY A 14 -0.89 3.93 -5.44
CA GLY A 14 -1.09 4.39 -4.08
C GLY A 14 -1.16 5.92 -3.99
N GLU A 15 -0.29 6.63 -4.72
CA GLU A 15 -0.33 8.09 -4.79
C GLU A 15 -1.62 8.61 -5.45
N GLN A 16 -2.08 7.96 -6.53
CA GLN A 16 -3.33 8.35 -7.19
C GLN A 16 -4.56 8.08 -6.30
N ILE A 17 -4.57 6.96 -5.60
CA ILE A 17 -5.62 6.61 -4.63
C ILE A 17 -5.64 7.63 -3.50
N ASN A 18 -4.48 8.02 -2.95
CA ASN A 18 -4.38 9.06 -1.92
C ASN A 18 -4.90 10.42 -2.42
N LYS A 19 -4.51 10.83 -3.63
CA LYS A 19 -5.01 12.07 -4.24
C LYS A 19 -6.53 12.05 -4.41
N ALA A 20 -7.08 10.94 -4.90
CA ALA A 20 -8.52 10.75 -5.04
C ALA A 20 -9.23 10.79 -3.67
N ALA A 21 -8.69 10.09 -2.67
CA ALA A 21 -9.23 10.07 -1.33
C ALA A 21 -9.25 11.47 -0.69
N THR A 22 -8.20 12.25 -0.89
CA THR A 22 -8.10 13.64 -0.40
C THR A 22 -9.07 14.56 -1.14
N SER A 23 -9.14 14.47 -2.48
CA SER A 23 -10.02 15.33 -3.28
C SER A 23 -11.49 15.07 -3.05
N THR A 24 -11.87 13.85 -2.69
CA THR A 24 -13.25 13.45 -2.39
C THR A 24 -13.60 13.52 -0.89
N ASN A 25 -12.64 13.90 -0.04
CA ASN A 25 -12.78 13.93 1.41
C ASN A 25 -13.20 12.56 2.02
N THR A 26 -12.80 11.46 1.38
CA THR A 26 -13.10 10.08 1.79
C THR A 26 -11.86 9.36 2.34
N GLY A 27 -10.73 10.06 2.44
CA GLY A 27 -9.46 9.57 2.98
C GLY A 27 -9.37 9.70 4.49
N ALA A 28 -8.15 9.98 4.97
CA ALA A 28 -7.92 10.36 6.36
C ALA A 28 -8.71 11.62 6.71
N PRO A 29 -9.17 11.76 7.97
CA PRO A 29 -9.93 12.93 8.37
C PRO A 29 -9.09 14.19 8.14
N PRO A 30 -9.71 15.31 7.74
CA PRO A 30 -9.06 16.59 7.89
C PRO A 30 -8.74 16.76 9.36
N PHE A 31 -7.53 17.18 9.69
CA PHE A 31 -7.05 17.35 11.06
C PHE A 31 -8.12 17.93 11.97
N ALA A 32 -8.57 17.16 12.91
CA ALA A 32 -9.35 17.65 14.03
C ALA A 32 -8.35 18.15 15.11
N TYR A 33 -8.07 19.45 15.11
CA TYR A 33 -7.38 20.04 16.25
C TYR A 33 -8.37 20.20 17.39
N SER A 34 -7.98 19.74 18.55
CA SER A 34 -8.71 20.08 19.75
C SER A 34 -8.57 21.59 20.10
N TRP A 35 -7.53 22.27 19.64
CA TRP A 35 -7.22 23.67 19.98
C TRP A 35 -6.40 24.36 18.86
N GLY A 36 -7.00 25.35 18.17
CA GLY A 36 -6.28 26.31 17.36
C GLY A 36 -6.25 26.09 15.84
N GLU A 37 -5.46 26.92 15.13
CA GLU A 37 -5.32 26.90 13.68
C GLU A 37 -4.53 25.67 13.20
N LYS A 38 -4.86 25.21 11.99
CA LYS A 38 -4.20 24.10 11.31
C LYS A 38 -2.70 24.39 11.16
N PRO A 39 -1.77 23.62 11.77
CA PRO A 39 -0.35 23.87 11.59
C PRO A 39 0.06 23.58 10.14
N GLU A 40 0.88 24.47 9.61
CA GLU A 40 1.64 24.23 8.39
C GLU A 40 2.88 23.38 8.71
N SER A 41 2.67 22.11 9.07
CA SER A 41 3.78 21.19 9.24
C SER A 41 4.14 20.52 7.92
N VAL A 42 5.42 20.56 7.59
CA VAL A 42 5.99 19.83 6.44
C VAL A 42 6.29 18.38 6.80
N ILE A 43 6.41 18.09 8.11
CA ILE A 43 6.74 16.74 8.64
C ILE A 43 5.48 15.89 8.66
N LYS A 44 5.56 14.70 8.09
CA LYS A 44 4.47 13.73 8.08
C LYS A 44 4.63 12.69 9.18
N THR A 45 3.53 12.05 9.57
CA THR A 45 3.54 11.04 10.65
C THR A 45 4.51 9.90 10.34
N ARG A 46 4.60 9.42 9.11
CA ARG A 46 5.56 8.40 8.67
C ARG A 46 7.03 8.81 8.82
N ASP A 47 7.32 10.11 8.92
CA ASP A 47 8.70 10.62 9.05
C ASP A 47 9.16 10.58 10.51
N VAL A 48 8.24 10.42 11.46
CA VAL A 48 8.49 10.43 12.91
C VAL A 48 8.16 9.11 13.61
N ALA A 49 7.40 8.22 12.96
CA ALA A 49 7.01 6.93 13.51
C ALA A 49 7.12 5.83 12.43
N GLU A 50 7.65 4.65 12.81
CA GLU A 50 7.91 3.55 11.87
C GLU A 50 6.65 2.71 11.57
N GLU A 51 5.83 2.45 12.58
CA GLU A 51 4.61 1.64 12.44
C GLU A 51 3.37 2.53 12.57
N VAL A 52 2.90 3.05 11.44
CA VAL A 52 1.73 3.94 11.38
C VAL A 52 0.67 3.34 10.48
N PRO A 53 -0.61 3.37 10.87
CA PRO A 53 -1.70 2.98 9.99
C PRO A 53 -1.65 3.75 8.66
N TRP A 54 -1.88 3.04 7.55
CA TRP A 54 -1.78 3.62 6.20
C TRP A 54 -2.56 4.93 6.04
N ALA A 55 -3.74 5.03 6.65
CA ALA A 55 -4.57 6.23 6.58
C ALA A 55 -3.96 7.44 7.30
N ALA A 56 -3.10 7.21 8.31
CA ALA A 56 -2.47 8.26 9.10
C ALA A 56 -1.05 8.63 8.61
N GLU A 57 -0.42 7.83 7.75
CA GLU A 57 0.97 8.02 7.29
C GLU A 57 1.27 9.42 6.75
N ASN A 58 0.33 10.00 6.02
CA ASN A 58 0.51 11.28 5.33
C ASN A 58 -0.05 12.48 6.11
N LEU A 59 -0.54 12.27 7.33
CA LEU A 59 -1.02 13.35 8.16
C LEU A 59 0.16 14.23 8.63
N PRO A 60 0.00 15.56 8.66
CA PRO A 60 1.03 16.44 9.18
C PRO A 60 1.14 16.29 10.70
N VAL A 61 2.36 16.32 11.22
CA VAL A 61 2.64 16.24 12.66
C VAL A 61 2.55 17.64 13.26
N PRO A 62 1.70 17.89 14.27
CA PRO A 62 1.65 19.17 14.94
C PRO A 62 2.97 19.42 15.70
N PRO A 63 3.51 20.64 15.71
CA PRO A 63 4.68 20.95 16.50
C PRO A 63 4.33 21.01 17.99
N SER A 64 5.27 20.59 18.85
CA SER A 64 5.18 20.81 20.30
C SER A 64 5.23 22.29 20.63
N SER A 65 4.69 22.67 21.79
CA SER A 65 4.60 24.05 22.26
C SER A 65 5.95 24.76 22.40
N GLY A 66 7.05 24.02 22.47
CA GLY A 66 8.41 24.51 22.59
C GLY A 66 8.65 25.23 23.91
N GLY A 67 9.76 24.98 24.55
CA GLY A 67 10.11 25.64 25.79
C GLY A 67 11.39 25.05 26.41
N LYS A 68 11.94 25.74 27.39
CA LYS A 68 13.07 25.24 28.20
C LYS A 68 12.60 24.29 29.31
N TYR A 69 11.61 23.46 29.04
CA TYR A 69 11.04 22.50 29.97
C TYR A 69 11.66 21.13 29.79
N VAL A 70 11.64 20.34 30.84
CA VAL A 70 12.03 18.94 30.79
C VAL A 70 10.89 18.17 30.10
N PRO A 71 11.17 17.33 29.12
CA PRO A 71 10.15 16.46 28.53
C PRO A 71 9.49 15.56 29.58
N ILE A 72 8.23 15.23 29.38
CA ILE A 72 7.49 14.28 30.26
C ILE A 72 8.15 12.91 30.20
N SER A 73 7.97 12.12 31.25
CA SER A 73 8.53 10.77 31.34
C SER A 73 7.78 9.79 30.42
N LEU A 74 8.44 8.67 30.09
CA LEU A 74 7.79 7.60 29.31
C LEU A 74 6.60 6.99 30.07
N GLU A 75 6.69 6.94 31.41
CA GLU A 75 5.62 6.47 32.28
C GLU A 75 4.37 7.38 32.19
N ASP A 76 4.58 8.70 32.07
CA ASP A 76 3.49 9.64 31.87
C ASP A 76 2.83 9.44 30.51
N VAL A 77 3.64 9.26 29.44
CA VAL A 77 3.14 8.95 28.08
C VAL A 77 2.32 7.66 28.08
N GLN A 78 2.82 6.62 28.75
CA GLN A 78 2.09 5.36 28.89
C GLN A 78 0.77 5.53 29.66
N SER A 79 0.80 6.25 30.76
CA SER A 79 -0.40 6.55 31.56
C SER A 79 -1.46 7.30 30.74
N ILE A 80 -1.05 8.29 29.95
CA ILE A 80 -1.93 9.02 29.05
C ILE A 80 -2.52 8.06 28.00
N SER A 81 -1.68 7.20 27.39
CA SER A 81 -2.14 6.22 26.39
C SER A 81 -3.18 5.25 26.96
N GLU A 82 -3.00 4.81 28.21
CA GLU A 82 -3.95 3.93 28.90
C GLU A 82 -5.27 4.64 29.24
N ASN A 83 -5.19 5.90 29.69
CA ASN A 83 -6.37 6.73 29.97
C ASN A 83 -7.21 6.98 28.71
N GLU A 84 -6.55 7.17 27.56
CA GLU A 84 -7.18 7.32 26.24
C GLU A 84 -7.62 5.98 25.64
N LYS A 85 -7.43 4.87 26.37
CA LYS A 85 -7.83 3.51 25.94
C LYS A 85 -7.22 3.11 24.60
N VAL A 86 -5.97 3.48 24.37
CA VAL A 86 -5.23 3.05 23.20
C VAL A 86 -5.05 1.54 23.22
N ALA A 87 -5.41 0.85 22.15
CA ALA A 87 -5.31 -0.59 22.05
C ALA A 87 -3.84 -1.06 22.10
N LYS A 88 -3.58 -2.17 22.78
CA LYS A 88 -2.24 -2.77 22.85
C LYS A 88 -2.12 -3.93 21.86
N PRO A 89 -0.92 -4.17 21.29
CA PRO A 89 0.31 -3.41 21.46
C PRO A 89 0.31 -2.08 20.68
N TYR A 90 1.02 -1.08 21.20
CA TYR A 90 1.26 0.19 20.52
C TYR A 90 2.75 0.54 20.55
N THR A 91 3.18 1.34 19.59
CA THR A 91 4.56 1.86 19.48
C THR A 91 4.59 3.32 19.94
N ILE A 92 5.60 3.70 20.72
CA ILE A 92 5.84 5.07 21.14
C ILE A 92 7.12 5.56 20.44
N SER A 93 6.98 6.55 19.56
CA SER A 93 8.10 7.24 18.92
C SER A 93 8.46 8.49 19.72
N PHE A 94 9.76 8.64 20.00
CA PHE A 94 10.27 9.76 20.80
C PHE A 94 10.35 11.06 20.01
N PRO A 95 10.16 12.21 20.67
CA PRO A 95 10.28 13.52 20.03
C PRO A 95 11.69 13.78 19.51
N GLN A 96 11.78 14.45 18.37
CA GLN A 96 13.04 14.87 17.78
C GLN A 96 13.17 16.39 17.83
N GLY A 97 14.12 16.89 18.62
CA GLY A 97 14.36 18.32 18.81
C GLY A 97 13.32 19.01 19.69
N GLU A 98 13.45 20.32 19.82
CA GLU A 98 12.65 21.13 20.75
C GLU A 98 11.15 21.21 20.39
N LYS A 99 10.80 21.04 19.13
CA LYS A 99 9.41 21.06 18.63
C LYS A 99 8.87 19.67 18.33
N GLY A 100 9.63 18.61 18.64
CA GLY A 100 9.19 17.24 18.45
C GLY A 100 8.01 16.88 19.34
N VAL A 101 7.33 15.79 19.01
CA VAL A 101 6.18 15.27 19.76
C VAL A 101 6.39 13.80 20.05
N TYR A 102 5.82 13.30 21.14
CA TYR A 102 5.63 11.85 21.27
C TYR A 102 4.53 11.40 20.31
N THR A 103 4.82 10.37 19.52
CA THR A 103 3.83 9.76 18.63
C THR A 103 3.52 8.35 19.12
N ILE A 104 2.27 8.10 19.43
CA ILE A 104 1.77 6.79 19.82
C ILE A 104 1.00 6.25 18.60
N SER A 105 1.45 5.13 18.07
CA SER A 105 0.81 4.50 16.92
C SER A 105 0.39 3.08 17.23
N VAL A 106 -0.80 2.73 16.78
CA VAL A 106 -1.36 1.37 16.82
C VAL A 106 -1.60 0.94 15.40
N SER A 107 -0.94 -0.14 15.00
CA SER A 107 -1.19 -0.83 13.74
C SER A 107 -1.45 -2.30 14.05
N ASN A 108 -2.66 -2.61 14.43
CA ASN A 108 -3.07 -3.94 14.84
C ASN A 108 -3.59 -4.78 13.66
N PRO A 109 -3.58 -6.13 13.80
CA PRO A 109 -4.22 -7.02 12.84
C PRO A 109 -5.68 -6.67 12.54
N ASN A 110 -6.38 -6.12 13.53
CA ASN A 110 -7.74 -5.59 13.36
C ASN A 110 -7.68 -4.07 13.17
N PRO A 111 -7.98 -3.54 11.97
CA PRO A 111 -7.93 -2.11 11.70
C PRO A 111 -8.87 -1.26 12.57
N SER A 112 -9.88 -1.88 13.19
CA SER A 112 -10.78 -1.15 14.10
C SER A 112 -10.06 -0.54 15.31
N ASP A 113 -8.89 -1.06 15.65
CA ASP A 113 -8.07 -0.63 16.78
C ASP A 113 -7.01 0.40 16.38
N ASP A 114 -6.90 0.71 15.06
CA ASP A 114 -5.94 1.68 14.56
C ASP A 114 -6.13 3.04 15.24
N ALA A 115 -5.03 3.57 15.77
CA ALA A 115 -4.99 4.87 16.39
C ALA A 115 -3.62 5.53 16.17
N THR A 116 -3.61 6.85 16.04
CA THR A 116 -2.39 7.65 15.99
C THR A 116 -2.59 8.91 16.81
N LEU A 117 -1.84 9.00 17.92
CA LEU A 117 -1.89 10.13 18.83
C LEU A 117 -0.56 10.89 18.81
N HIS A 118 -0.62 12.19 18.79
CA HIS A 118 0.54 13.07 18.97
C HIS A 118 0.40 13.84 20.29
N LEU A 119 1.40 13.71 21.17
CA LEU A 119 1.44 14.38 22.46
C LEU A 119 2.52 15.44 22.47
N ASP A 120 2.22 16.58 23.07
CA ASP A 120 3.22 17.60 23.40
C ASP A 120 4.25 17.02 24.36
N GLN A 121 5.54 17.14 24.00
CA GLN A 121 6.60 16.51 24.78
C GLN A 121 6.80 17.12 26.17
N TYR A 122 6.29 18.32 26.45
CA TYR A 122 6.49 19.00 27.69
C TYR A 122 5.27 18.98 28.62
N SER A 123 4.09 19.12 28.04
CA SER A 123 2.84 19.18 28.82
C SER A 123 2.08 17.87 28.86
N GLY A 124 2.38 16.92 27.92
CA GLY A 124 1.59 15.71 27.73
C GLY A 124 0.20 15.96 27.11
N THR A 125 -0.06 17.20 26.66
CA THR A 125 -1.35 17.52 26.03
C THR A 125 -1.47 16.79 24.70
N ILE A 126 -2.65 16.21 24.43
CA ILE A 126 -2.96 15.56 23.16
C ILE A 126 -3.14 16.65 22.10
N LEU A 127 -2.23 16.69 21.14
CA LEU A 127 -2.25 17.63 20.03
C LEU A 127 -3.09 17.13 18.86
N SER A 128 -3.11 15.82 18.67
CA SER A 128 -3.91 15.17 17.63
C SER A 128 -4.24 13.75 18.09
N ASP A 129 -5.48 13.32 17.92
CA ASP A 129 -5.94 11.93 18.08
C ASP A 129 -6.72 11.56 16.82
N VAL A 130 -6.23 10.60 16.09
CA VAL A 130 -6.84 10.09 14.85
C VAL A 130 -7.04 8.60 14.98
N ARG A 131 -8.28 8.15 14.92
CA ARG A 131 -8.67 6.74 15.08
C ARG A 131 -9.35 6.20 13.83
N PHE A 132 -9.43 4.88 13.71
CA PHE A 132 -10.13 4.22 12.61
C PHE A 132 -11.57 4.74 12.43
N SER A 133 -12.26 5.08 13.54
CA SER A 133 -13.60 5.69 13.50
C SER A 133 -13.67 6.94 12.62
N ASP A 134 -12.60 7.74 12.65
CA ASP A 134 -12.50 9.06 12.01
C ASP A 134 -12.13 8.97 10.53
N TYR A 135 -11.69 7.80 10.08
CA TYR A 135 -11.32 7.58 8.69
C TYR A 135 -12.54 7.71 7.78
N GLY A 136 -12.34 8.31 6.62
CA GLY A 136 -13.33 8.31 5.55
C GLY A 136 -13.57 6.90 4.99
N ILE A 137 -14.66 6.73 4.27
CA ILE A 137 -15.10 5.41 3.74
C ILE A 137 -14.00 4.74 2.91
N LEU A 138 -13.30 5.51 2.06
CA LEU A 138 -12.24 4.96 1.22
C LEU A 138 -11.03 4.52 2.06
N ALA A 139 -10.63 5.33 3.05
CA ALA A 139 -9.55 4.96 3.96
C ALA A 139 -9.87 3.69 4.77
N LYS A 140 -11.10 3.58 5.30
CA LYS A 140 -11.59 2.36 5.98
C LYS A 140 -11.52 1.13 5.06
N ALA A 141 -12.00 1.27 3.82
CA ALA A 141 -11.97 0.19 2.84
C ALA A 141 -10.53 -0.24 2.50
N ILE A 142 -9.60 0.70 2.43
CA ILE A 142 -8.18 0.42 2.16
C ILE A 142 -7.54 -0.28 3.36
N SER A 143 -7.72 0.22 4.60
CA SER A 143 -7.18 -0.42 5.82
C SER A 143 -7.69 -1.86 5.96
N LEU A 144 -8.99 -2.10 5.75
CA LEU A 144 -9.55 -3.45 5.73
C LEU A 144 -8.96 -4.31 4.59
N GLY A 145 -8.77 -3.71 3.41
CA GLY A 145 -8.16 -4.37 2.25
C GLY A 145 -6.71 -4.78 2.51
N ILE A 146 -5.95 -3.95 3.21
CA ILE A 146 -4.57 -4.22 3.64
C ILE A 146 -4.55 -5.43 4.57
N SER A 147 -5.31 -5.41 5.66
CA SER A 147 -5.36 -6.51 6.63
C SER A 147 -5.87 -7.82 6.02
N LEU A 148 -6.78 -7.73 5.04
CA LEU A 148 -7.22 -8.88 4.26
C LEU A 148 -6.10 -9.42 3.37
N HIS A 149 -5.29 -8.55 2.76
CA HIS A 149 -4.16 -8.92 1.90
C HIS A 149 -3.03 -9.57 2.70
N GLU A 150 -2.72 -9.02 3.86
CA GLU A 150 -1.70 -9.54 4.78
C GLU A 150 -2.11 -10.84 5.47
N GLY A 151 -3.39 -11.18 5.40
CA GLY A 151 -3.90 -12.40 6.04
C GLY A 151 -4.18 -12.24 7.53
N THR A 152 -4.31 -11.01 8.02
CA THR A 152 -4.49 -10.73 9.46
C THR A 152 -5.96 -10.58 9.86
N LEU A 153 -6.82 -10.06 8.96
CA LEU A 153 -8.21 -9.69 9.26
C LEU A 153 -9.07 -10.84 9.81
N PHE A 154 -8.95 -12.04 9.25
CA PHE A 154 -9.67 -13.24 9.68
C PHE A 154 -8.72 -14.33 10.22
N GLY A 155 -7.50 -13.96 10.59
CA GLY A 155 -6.49 -14.84 11.13
C GLY A 155 -6.18 -16.05 10.23
N LEU A 156 -6.13 -17.25 10.82
CA LEU A 156 -5.71 -18.48 10.13
C LEU A 156 -6.50 -18.78 8.84
N ALA A 157 -7.81 -18.54 8.84
CA ALA A 157 -8.65 -18.77 7.66
C ALA A 157 -8.19 -17.91 6.45
N ASN A 158 -7.87 -16.66 6.72
CA ASN A 158 -7.37 -15.72 5.72
C ASN A 158 -5.98 -16.15 5.18
N GLN A 159 -5.11 -16.59 6.07
CA GLN A 159 -3.76 -17.09 5.71
C GLN A 159 -3.84 -18.34 4.83
N ILE A 160 -4.73 -19.28 5.15
CA ILE A 160 -4.95 -20.49 4.33
C ILE A 160 -5.44 -20.12 2.93
N ILE A 161 -6.38 -19.18 2.81
CA ILE A 161 -6.85 -18.71 1.50
C ILE A 161 -5.70 -18.06 0.72
N GLY A 162 -4.88 -17.23 1.36
CA GLY A 162 -3.69 -16.64 0.77
C GLY A 162 -2.71 -17.69 0.27
N LEU A 163 -2.43 -18.71 1.07
CA LEU A 163 -1.56 -19.83 0.71
C LEU A 163 -2.08 -20.58 -0.53
N ILE A 164 -3.38 -20.89 -0.58
CA ILE A 164 -4.00 -21.55 -1.73
C ILE A 164 -3.84 -20.73 -3.00
N VAL A 165 -4.04 -19.39 -2.91
CA VAL A 165 -3.85 -18.49 -4.05
C VAL A 165 -2.39 -18.48 -4.49
N CYS A 166 -1.43 -18.39 -3.57
CA CYS A 166 0.01 -18.41 -3.89
C CYS A 166 0.41 -19.74 -4.59
N LEU A 167 -0.03 -20.87 -4.06
CA LEU A 167 0.22 -22.18 -4.67
C LEU A 167 -0.43 -22.28 -6.05
N GLY A 168 -1.63 -21.73 -6.22
CA GLY A 168 -2.31 -21.64 -7.50
C GLY A 168 -1.53 -20.83 -8.53
N LEU A 169 -0.96 -19.68 -8.12
CA LEU A 169 -0.11 -18.85 -8.99
C LEU A 169 1.16 -19.57 -9.39
N ILE A 170 1.83 -20.27 -8.47
CA ILE A 170 3.00 -21.10 -8.77
C ILE A 170 2.61 -22.20 -9.78
N GLY A 171 1.49 -22.87 -9.55
CA GLY A 171 0.96 -23.89 -10.48
C GLY A 171 0.68 -23.33 -11.87
N LEU A 172 0.14 -22.12 -11.98
CA LEU A 172 -0.07 -21.43 -13.26
C LEU A 172 1.26 -21.12 -13.97
N VAL A 173 2.27 -20.64 -13.26
CA VAL A 173 3.59 -20.37 -13.84
C VAL A 173 4.23 -21.65 -14.35
N VAL A 174 4.24 -22.71 -13.55
CA VAL A 174 4.82 -24.01 -13.92
C VAL A 174 4.07 -24.62 -15.11
N SER A 175 2.74 -24.64 -15.08
CA SER A 175 1.94 -25.18 -16.18
C SER A 175 2.12 -24.38 -17.48
N SER A 176 2.21 -23.05 -17.38
CA SER A 176 2.49 -22.18 -18.53
C SER A 176 3.84 -22.48 -19.14
N PHE A 177 4.87 -22.69 -18.34
CA PHE A 177 6.21 -23.07 -18.81
C PHE A 177 6.20 -24.44 -19.49
N ILE A 178 5.53 -25.44 -18.90
CA ILE A 178 5.39 -26.78 -19.48
C ILE A 178 4.65 -26.71 -20.82
N MET A 179 3.54 -25.95 -20.86
CA MET A 179 2.77 -25.78 -22.09
C MET A 179 3.59 -25.09 -23.20
N TRP A 180 4.33 -24.04 -22.86
CA TRP A 180 5.24 -23.39 -23.79
C TRP A 180 6.29 -24.38 -24.32
N ARG A 181 6.96 -25.15 -23.42
CA ARG A 181 7.97 -26.13 -23.80
C ARG A 181 7.42 -27.23 -24.74
N LYS A 182 6.18 -27.64 -24.53
CA LYS A 182 5.52 -28.66 -25.38
C LYS A 182 5.08 -28.11 -26.74
N ARG A 183 4.72 -26.83 -26.81
CA ARG A 183 4.14 -26.20 -28.01
C ARG A 183 5.14 -25.41 -28.84
N LYS A 184 6.33 -25.12 -28.32
CA LYS A 184 7.34 -24.40 -29.09
C LYS A 184 7.76 -25.21 -30.32
N PRO A 185 8.06 -24.52 -31.44
CA PRO A 185 8.58 -25.21 -32.67
C PRO A 185 9.91 -25.90 -32.36
N LYS A 186 10.15 -27.05 -33.00
CA LYS A 186 11.39 -27.82 -32.82
C LYS A 186 12.61 -26.95 -33.23
N GLY A 187 13.61 -26.86 -32.37
CA GLY A 187 14.83 -26.09 -32.63
C GLY A 187 14.71 -24.57 -32.46
N LYS A 188 13.55 -24.04 -32.05
CA LYS A 188 13.31 -22.60 -31.88
C LYS A 188 12.78 -22.30 -30.47
N SER A 189 12.98 -21.07 -30.00
CA SER A 189 12.52 -20.60 -28.68
C SER A 189 11.35 -19.63 -28.75
N GLY A 190 10.79 -19.40 -29.93
CA GLY A 190 9.71 -18.46 -30.16
C GLY A 190 8.33 -18.91 -29.65
N ALA A 191 7.36 -18.06 -29.88
CA ALA A 191 5.98 -18.33 -29.55
C ALA A 191 5.39 -19.44 -30.43
N PRO A 192 4.45 -20.25 -29.91
CA PRO A 192 3.66 -21.16 -30.74
C PRO A 192 2.87 -20.40 -31.83
N ASP A 193 2.52 -21.07 -32.88
CA ASP A 193 1.66 -20.52 -33.93
C ASP A 193 0.43 -19.82 -33.34
N GLY A 194 0.05 -18.72 -33.97
CA GLY A 194 -1.04 -17.86 -33.49
C GLY A 194 -2.36 -18.62 -33.36
N SER A 195 -3.17 -18.26 -32.40
CA SER A 195 -4.47 -18.88 -32.15
C SER A 195 -5.39 -18.77 -33.38
N LYS A 196 -5.94 -19.88 -33.81
CA LYS A 196 -6.99 -19.96 -34.86
C LYS A 196 -8.29 -19.29 -34.42
N ASN A 197 -8.52 -19.14 -33.10
CA ASN A 197 -9.71 -18.51 -32.54
C ASN A 197 -9.53 -17.02 -32.34
N LYS A 198 -9.89 -16.22 -33.36
CA LYS A 198 -9.80 -14.75 -33.31
C LYS A 198 -10.64 -14.09 -32.20
N LYS A 199 -11.76 -14.73 -31.77
CA LYS A 199 -12.59 -14.20 -30.67
C LYS A 199 -11.87 -14.31 -29.34
N ALA A 200 -11.27 -15.48 -29.06
CA ALA A 200 -10.48 -15.69 -27.84
C ALA A 200 -9.26 -14.76 -27.79
N ALA A 201 -8.55 -14.60 -28.92
CA ALA A 201 -7.40 -13.68 -29.01
C ALA A 201 -7.80 -12.22 -28.70
N ARG A 202 -8.95 -11.77 -29.20
CA ARG A 202 -9.49 -10.43 -28.86
C ARG A 202 -9.83 -10.29 -27.37
N GLY A 203 -10.46 -11.32 -26.77
CA GLY A 203 -10.78 -11.33 -25.36
C GLY A 203 -9.52 -11.18 -24.48
N VAL A 204 -8.47 -11.96 -24.78
CA VAL A 204 -7.17 -11.83 -24.09
C VAL A 204 -6.57 -10.43 -24.27
N PHE A 205 -6.62 -9.87 -25.46
CA PHE A 205 -6.12 -8.51 -25.72
C PHE A 205 -6.86 -7.46 -24.88
N PHE A 206 -8.19 -7.52 -24.77
CA PHE A 206 -8.95 -6.61 -23.91
C PHE A 206 -8.60 -6.77 -22.44
N ILE A 207 -8.43 -7.99 -21.95
CA ILE A 207 -7.99 -8.24 -20.57
C ILE A 207 -6.60 -7.61 -20.34
N MET A 208 -5.66 -7.83 -21.25
CA MET A 208 -4.32 -7.23 -21.17
C MET A 208 -4.38 -5.69 -21.17
N MET A 209 -5.24 -5.09 -21.99
CA MET A 209 -5.45 -3.63 -22.01
C MET A 209 -5.96 -3.12 -20.67
N ILE A 210 -6.96 -3.77 -20.09
CA ILE A 210 -7.51 -3.41 -18.77
C ILE A 210 -6.41 -3.49 -17.70
N PHE A 211 -5.68 -4.59 -17.64
CA PHE A 211 -4.57 -4.73 -16.70
C PHE A 211 -3.44 -3.71 -16.95
N GLY A 212 -3.15 -3.39 -18.21
CA GLY A 212 -2.16 -2.38 -18.55
C GLY A 212 -2.54 -0.95 -18.11
N VAL A 213 -3.84 -0.66 -18.01
CA VAL A 213 -4.35 0.62 -17.48
C VAL A 213 -4.34 0.61 -15.95
N ILE A 214 -4.83 -0.47 -15.33
CA ILE A 214 -4.87 -0.60 -13.86
C ILE A 214 -3.47 -0.68 -13.26
N MET A 215 -2.53 -1.32 -13.96
CA MET A 215 -1.14 -1.50 -13.54
C MET A 215 -0.20 -0.83 -14.57
N PRO A 216 0.10 0.47 -14.44
CA PRO A 216 0.85 1.22 -15.44
C PRO A 216 2.21 0.62 -15.82
N LEU A 217 2.92 0.04 -14.84
CA LEU A 217 4.20 -0.65 -15.09
C LEU A 217 4.04 -1.86 -16.02
N VAL A 218 2.94 -2.62 -15.85
CA VAL A 218 2.62 -3.76 -16.74
C VAL A 218 2.30 -3.23 -18.14
N GLY A 219 1.52 -2.15 -18.25
CA GLY A 219 1.22 -1.50 -19.52
C GLY A 219 2.46 -1.02 -20.26
N ILE A 220 3.38 -0.37 -19.55
CA ILE A 220 4.67 0.07 -20.09
C ILE A 220 5.50 -1.14 -20.54
N SER A 221 5.57 -2.20 -19.74
CA SER A 221 6.31 -3.42 -20.09
C SER A 221 5.75 -4.09 -21.36
N ILE A 222 4.43 -4.22 -21.47
CA ILE A 222 3.76 -4.75 -22.68
C ILE A 222 4.12 -3.90 -23.90
N LYS A 223 4.05 -2.58 -23.77
CA LYS A 223 4.40 -1.65 -24.84
C LYS A 223 5.87 -1.74 -25.23
N ALA A 224 6.77 -1.84 -24.25
CA ALA A 224 8.20 -1.98 -24.48
C ALA A 224 8.52 -3.29 -25.21
N VAL A 225 7.95 -4.42 -24.76
CA VAL A 225 8.12 -5.73 -25.43
C VAL A 225 7.59 -5.68 -26.86
N TYR A 226 6.42 -5.09 -27.09
CA TYR A 226 5.84 -4.95 -28.43
C TYR A 226 6.75 -4.11 -29.36
N LEU A 227 7.30 -3.00 -28.86
CA LEU A 227 8.21 -2.17 -29.63
C LEU A 227 9.53 -2.88 -29.94
N LEU A 228 10.09 -3.62 -28.96
CA LEU A 228 11.30 -4.43 -29.15
C LEU A 228 11.06 -5.52 -30.20
N ASP A 229 9.92 -6.21 -30.12
CA ASP A 229 9.56 -7.22 -31.12
C ASP A 229 9.46 -6.60 -32.52
N ARG A 230 8.72 -5.51 -32.65
CA ARG A 230 8.43 -4.86 -33.94
C ARG A 230 9.65 -4.23 -34.58
N PHE A 231 10.55 -3.60 -33.80
CA PHE A 231 11.66 -2.78 -34.34
C PHE A 231 13.02 -3.48 -34.25
N VAL A 232 13.22 -4.38 -33.29
CA VAL A 232 14.51 -5.04 -33.06
C VAL A 232 14.48 -6.49 -33.55
N PHE A 233 13.60 -7.33 -32.98
CA PHE A 233 13.64 -8.77 -33.27
C PHE A 233 13.28 -9.11 -34.72
N VAL A 234 12.35 -8.38 -35.32
CA VAL A 234 11.98 -8.60 -36.74
C VAL A 234 13.10 -8.18 -37.69
N ARG A 235 13.97 -7.24 -37.30
CA ARG A 235 15.05 -6.72 -38.17
C ARG A 235 16.36 -7.48 -38.05
N ILE A 236 16.60 -8.17 -36.94
CA ILE A 236 17.86 -8.90 -36.73
C ILE A 236 17.67 -10.35 -37.19
N LYS A 237 18.22 -10.68 -38.37
CA LYS A 237 18.09 -12.01 -38.99
C LYS A 237 18.38 -13.20 -38.07
N PRO A 238 19.51 -13.24 -37.29
CA PRO A 238 19.78 -14.37 -36.39
C PRO A 238 18.76 -14.49 -35.25
N LEU A 239 18.28 -13.39 -34.70
CA LEU A 239 17.24 -13.39 -33.66
C LEU A 239 15.91 -13.87 -34.21
N LYS A 240 15.52 -13.43 -35.40
CA LYS A 240 14.32 -13.90 -36.09
C LYS A 240 14.37 -15.40 -36.36
N ALA A 241 15.50 -15.94 -36.77
CA ALA A 241 15.69 -17.37 -37.01
C ALA A 241 15.59 -18.20 -35.71
N TRP A 242 16.06 -17.63 -34.59
CA TRP A 242 16.03 -18.28 -33.28
C TRP A 242 14.65 -18.23 -32.60
N MET A 243 13.92 -17.15 -32.81
CA MET A 243 12.59 -16.96 -32.22
C MET A 243 11.47 -17.59 -33.06
N GLY A 244 11.62 -17.82 -34.34
CA GLY A 244 10.62 -18.40 -35.23
C GLY A 244 10.35 -17.51 -36.41
#